data_cc216574e8c1e7160efec1d626204e42
#
_entry.id   cc216574e8c1e7160efec1d626204e42
#
_cell.length_a   1.000
_cell.length_b   1.000
_cell.length_c   1.000
_cell.angle_alpha   90.00
_cell.angle_beta   90.00
_cell.angle_gamma   90.00
#
_symmetry.space_group_name_H-M   'P 1'
#
loop_
_entity.id
_entity.type
_entity.pdbx_description
1 polymer ?
#
loop_
_entity_poly.entity_id
_entity_poly.type
_entity_poly.pdbx_seq_one_letter_code
_entity_poly.pdbx_strand_id
1 'polypeptide(L)'
;RTCLEGLRVLDLTSFIAGPFCPMLLADLGAEVVKIESAEGDPFRMAAFAFAGWNRGKRSLVLDLKTSAGRDVFLDLARHADAVVDNLRPGVLARLGLGTEALRAANPRLVHTSITGYGTDGPLAPLPGFDPSPPTTRSPTSYQTFGYADSCSMASPTPPGASAVNAATFSVV
;
A
#
# COMPACT_ATOMS: atom_id res chain seq x y z
N ARG A 1 12.07 1.12 -24.68
CA ARG A 1 11.62 1.98 -23.56
C ARG A 1 10.35 1.38 -23.00
N THR A 2 10.31 1.20 -21.68
CA THR A 2 9.10 0.81 -20.94
C THR A 2 8.27 2.06 -20.65
N CYS A 3 6.95 1.89 -20.47
CA CYS A 3 6.04 3.05 -20.36
C CYS A 3 6.24 3.88 -19.08
N LEU A 4 6.84 3.30 -18.02
CA LEU A 4 7.11 3.98 -16.75
C LEU A 4 8.60 4.20 -16.49
N GLU A 5 9.45 4.12 -17.52
CA GLU A 5 10.88 4.38 -17.39
C GLU A 5 11.15 5.79 -16.85
N GLY A 6 11.93 5.87 -15.75
CA GLY A 6 12.25 7.12 -15.05
C GLY A 6 11.31 7.47 -13.89
N LEU A 7 10.19 6.77 -13.73
CA LEU A 7 9.30 6.94 -12.58
C LEU A 7 9.87 6.24 -11.35
N ARG A 8 9.92 6.93 -10.21
CA ARG A 8 10.46 6.43 -8.94
C ARG A 8 9.37 6.24 -7.93
N VAL A 9 9.28 5.04 -7.37
CA VAL A 9 8.25 4.64 -6.41
C VAL A 9 8.87 4.15 -5.11
N LEU A 10 8.44 4.69 -3.99
CA LEU A 10 8.75 4.17 -2.66
C LEU A 10 7.62 3.23 -2.21
N ASP A 11 7.97 2.01 -1.91
CA ASP A 11 7.05 0.94 -1.56
C ASP A 11 7.14 0.62 -0.06
N LEU A 12 6.14 1.01 0.72
CA LEU A 12 5.98 0.72 2.15
C LEU A 12 5.02 -0.44 2.41
N THR A 13 4.70 -1.21 1.36
CA THR A 13 3.70 -2.26 1.46
C THR A 13 4.26 -3.57 2.01
N SER A 14 3.39 -4.43 2.53
CA SER A 14 3.73 -5.77 3.00
C SER A 14 2.66 -6.79 2.61
N PHE A 15 2.97 -8.08 2.75
CA PHE A 15 2.13 -9.22 2.37
C PHE A 15 1.92 -9.36 0.86
N ILE A 16 0.67 -9.34 0.34
CA ILE A 16 0.31 -9.65 -1.05
C ILE A 16 -0.33 -8.45 -1.75
N ALA A 17 -1.52 -8.01 -1.31
CA ALA A 17 -2.30 -6.99 -2.02
C ALA A 17 -1.55 -5.66 -2.15
N GLY A 18 -0.85 -5.25 -1.10
CA GLY A 18 -0.01 -4.06 -1.14
C GLY A 18 1.13 -4.17 -2.15
N PRO A 19 2.03 -5.17 -2.01
CA PRO A 19 3.17 -5.35 -2.90
C PRO A 19 2.81 -5.58 -4.37
N PHE A 20 1.62 -6.07 -4.67
CA PHE A 20 1.15 -6.31 -6.04
C PHE A 20 1.13 -5.03 -6.89
N CYS A 21 0.63 -3.91 -6.34
CA CYS A 21 0.59 -2.64 -7.05
C CYS A 21 1.99 -2.16 -7.47
N PRO A 22 2.97 -1.94 -6.56
CA PRO A 22 4.30 -1.49 -6.98
C PRO A 22 5.07 -2.55 -7.77
N MET A 23 4.75 -3.84 -7.67
CA MET A 23 5.29 -4.87 -8.55
C MET A 23 4.88 -4.65 -10.00
N LEU A 24 3.59 -4.34 -10.26
CA LEU A 24 3.12 -4.03 -11.61
C LEU A 24 3.81 -2.77 -12.15
N LEU A 25 4.03 -1.75 -11.31
CA LEU A 25 4.76 -0.55 -11.72
C LEU A 25 6.22 -0.90 -12.09
N ALA A 26 6.87 -1.79 -11.34
CA ALA A 26 8.21 -2.28 -11.67
C ALA A 26 8.23 -3.06 -13.00
N ASP A 27 7.27 -3.95 -13.23
CA ASP A 27 7.14 -4.69 -14.50
C ASP A 27 6.97 -3.74 -15.71
N LEU A 28 6.34 -2.58 -15.48
CA LEU A 28 6.16 -1.54 -16.49
C LEU A 28 7.36 -0.58 -16.60
N GLY A 29 8.41 -0.80 -15.82
CA GLY A 29 9.68 -0.10 -15.91
C GLY A 29 9.94 1.01 -14.90
N ALA A 30 9.07 1.17 -13.90
CA ALA A 30 9.35 2.09 -12.79
C ALA A 30 10.51 1.58 -11.92
N GLU A 31 11.30 2.50 -11.38
CA GLU A 31 12.29 2.20 -10.34
C GLU A 31 11.57 2.13 -8.98
N VAL A 32 11.39 0.92 -8.45
CA VAL A 32 10.69 0.69 -7.19
C VAL A 32 11.68 0.36 -6.09
N VAL A 33 11.65 1.12 -5.00
CA VAL A 33 12.43 0.86 -3.78
C VAL A 33 11.48 0.46 -2.66
N LYS A 34 11.56 -0.80 -2.26
CA LYS A 34 10.82 -1.33 -1.11
C LYS A 34 11.54 -0.96 0.18
N ILE A 35 10.84 -0.22 1.04
CA ILE A 35 11.32 0.18 2.36
C ILE A 35 10.84 -0.85 3.37
N GLU A 36 11.77 -1.43 4.10
CA GLU A 36 11.50 -2.48 5.08
C GLU A 36 12.07 -2.10 6.45
N SER A 37 11.44 -2.59 7.52
CA SER A 37 12.05 -2.53 8.85
C SER A 37 13.25 -3.49 8.95
N ALA A 38 13.99 -3.45 10.06
CA ALA A 38 15.11 -4.36 10.28
C ALA A 38 14.67 -5.84 10.31
N GLU A 39 13.42 -6.10 10.70
CA GLU A 39 12.81 -7.44 10.72
C GLU A 39 12.39 -7.91 9.32
N GLY A 40 12.33 -6.98 8.35
CA GLY A 40 11.87 -7.24 6.98
C GLY A 40 10.35 -7.32 6.85
N ASP A 41 9.90 -7.62 5.64
CA ASP A 41 8.49 -7.93 5.38
C ASP A 41 8.14 -9.29 6.02
N PRO A 42 7.05 -9.39 6.81
CA PRO A 42 6.63 -10.65 7.40
C PRO A 42 6.43 -11.78 6.38
N PHE A 43 6.13 -11.43 5.13
CA PHE A 43 5.92 -12.40 4.05
C PHE A 43 7.23 -13.02 3.51
N ARG A 44 8.40 -12.55 3.94
CA ARG A 44 9.71 -13.18 3.60
C ARG A 44 9.81 -14.61 4.07
N MET A 45 9.02 -15.04 5.07
CA MET A 45 8.93 -16.43 5.49
C MET A 45 8.44 -17.37 4.37
N ALA A 46 7.66 -16.85 3.43
CA ALA A 46 7.19 -17.56 2.24
C ALA A 46 8.04 -17.16 1.03
N ALA A 47 9.30 -17.55 1.01
CA ALA A 47 10.34 -17.04 0.10
C ALA A 47 9.94 -16.97 -1.38
N PHE A 48 9.32 -18.02 -1.93
CA PHE A 48 8.87 -18.02 -3.33
C PHE A 48 7.74 -17.02 -3.58
N ALA A 49 6.78 -16.93 -2.66
CA ALA A 49 5.67 -16.00 -2.77
C ALA A 49 6.18 -14.56 -2.60
N PHE A 50 7.06 -14.30 -1.63
CA PHE A 50 7.70 -12.99 -1.46
C PHE A 50 8.42 -12.56 -2.74
N ALA A 51 9.25 -13.44 -3.33
CA ALA A 51 9.98 -13.14 -4.57
C ALA A 51 9.02 -12.85 -5.73
N GLY A 52 7.89 -13.57 -5.81
CA GLY A 52 6.88 -13.35 -6.84
C GLY A 52 6.26 -11.94 -6.76
N TRP A 53 5.85 -11.51 -5.56
CA TRP A 53 5.18 -10.21 -5.34
C TRP A 53 6.14 -9.02 -5.25
N ASN A 54 7.45 -9.27 -5.14
CA ASN A 54 8.46 -8.21 -5.01
C ASN A 54 9.53 -8.24 -6.11
N ARG A 55 9.27 -8.96 -7.20
CA ARG A 55 10.18 -8.98 -8.35
C ARG A 55 10.36 -7.58 -8.93
N GLY A 56 11.55 -7.33 -9.45
CA GLY A 56 11.89 -6.04 -10.06
C GLY A 56 12.08 -4.88 -9.08
N LYS A 57 11.86 -5.09 -7.76
CA LYS A 57 12.06 -4.07 -6.74
C LYS A 57 13.47 -4.14 -6.15
N ARG A 58 13.98 -2.99 -5.74
CA ARG A 58 15.16 -2.88 -4.86
C ARG A 58 14.69 -2.83 -3.43
N SER A 59 15.46 -3.34 -2.47
CA SER A 59 15.13 -3.30 -1.04
C SER A 59 16.08 -2.35 -0.31
N LEU A 60 15.49 -1.59 0.61
CA LEU A 60 16.22 -0.72 1.55
C LEU A 60 15.67 -0.94 2.96
N VAL A 61 16.56 -1.29 3.89
CA VAL A 61 16.20 -1.40 5.31
C VAL A 61 16.27 -0.03 5.95
N LEU A 62 15.16 0.44 6.54
CA LEU A 62 15.05 1.75 7.15
C LEU A 62 14.08 1.72 8.33
N ASP A 63 14.56 2.04 9.53
CA ASP A 63 13.71 2.13 10.70
C ASP A 63 12.99 3.48 10.78
N LEU A 64 11.75 3.52 10.31
CA LEU A 64 10.91 4.71 10.32
C LEU A 64 10.43 5.13 11.72
N LYS A 65 10.70 4.34 12.75
CA LYS A 65 10.43 4.74 14.15
C LYS A 65 11.47 5.70 14.67
N THR A 66 12.67 5.71 14.09
CA THR A 66 13.75 6.64 14.45
C THR A 66 13.63 7.96 13.68
N SER A 67 14.12 9.07 14.25
CA SER A 67 14.20 10.36 13.54
C SER A 67 15.08 10.25 12.30
N ALA A 68 16.26 9.65 12.45
CA ALA A 68 17.20 9.49 11.34
C ALA A 68 16.58 8.68 10.16
N GLY A 69 15.83 7.60 10.46
CA GLY A 69 15.14 6.84 9.43
C GLY A 69 14.05 7.65 8.72
N ARG A 70 13.29 8.46 9.46
CA ARG A 70 12.29 9.36 8.86
C ARG A 70 12.92 10.43 7.99
N ASP A 71 14.03 11.02 8.44
CA ASP A 71 14.74 12.06 7.67
C ASP A 71 15.25 11.51 6.33
N VAL A 72 15.85 10.31 6.35
CA VAL A 72 16.27 9.61 5.12
C VAL A 72 15.06 9.29 4.23
N PHE A 73 13.94 8.84 4.80
CA PHE A 73 12.74 8.55 4.01
C PHE A 73 12.19 9.82 3.34
N LEU A 74 12.14 10.94 4.04
CA LEU A 74 11.70 12.22 3.48
C LEU A 74 12.65 12.72 2.40
N ASP A 75 13.97 12.50 2.55
CA ASP A 75 14.93 12.81 1.49
C ASP A 75 14.67 11.98 0.22
N LEU A 76 14.39 10.69 0.37
CA LEU A 76 13.99 9.85 -0.76
C LEU A 76 12.68 10.33 -1.39
N ALA A 77 11.69 10.71 -0.56
CA ALA A 77 10.39 11.20 -1.03
C ALA A 77 10.49 12.50 -1.84
N ARG A 78 11.46 13.38 -1.55
CA ARG A 78 11.73 14.58 -2.36
C ARG A 78 12.06 14.26 -3.82
N HIS A 79 12.61 13.10 -4.07
CA HIS A 79 13.06 12.65 -5.40
C HIS A 79 12.19 11.54 -5.98
N ALA A 80 11.14 11.11 -5.29
CA ALA A 80 10.20 10.12 -5.74
C ALA A 80 8.99 10.76 -6.43
N ASP A 81 8.34 9.99 -7.29
CA ASP A 81 7.09 10.37 -7.95
C ASP A 81 5.87 9.83 -7.20
N ALA A 82 6.03 8.66 -6.55
CA ALA A 82 4.96 8.06 -5.78
C ALA A 82 5.46 7.36 -4.50
N VAL A 83 4.57 7.34 -3.49
CA VAL A 83 4.67 6.49 -2.29
C VAL A 83 3.45 5.59 -2.27
N VAL A 84 3.65 4.29 -2.08
CA VAL A 84 2.58 3.31 -1.95
C VAL A 84 2.69 2.65 -0.59
N ASP A 85 1.62 2.62 0.17
CA ASP A 85 1.54 1.90 1.45
C ASP A 85 0.27 1.05 1.55
N ASN A 86 0.30 0.04 2.42
CA ASN A 86 -0.88 -0.70 2.87
C ASN A 86 -0.92 -0.78 4.40
N LEU A 87 -0.43 0.24 5.05
CA LEU A 87 -0.48 0.37 6.49
C LEU A 87 -1.91 0.67 6.96
N ARG A 88 -2.18 0.34 8.22
CA ARG A 88 -3.48 0.73 8.81
C ARG A 88 -3.64 2.25 8.80
N PRO A 89 -4.88 2.76 8.62
CA PRO A 89 -5.13 4.19 8.65
C PRO A 89 -4.49 4.87 9.87
N GLY A 90 -3.83 5.98 9.64
CA GLY A 90 -3.16 6.77 10.66
C GLY A 90 -1.77 6.29 11.11
N VAL A 91 -1.26 5.15 10.61
CA VAL A 91 0.09 4.67 10.99
C VAL A 91 1.16 5.63 10.48
N LEU A 92 1.14 6.01 9.21
CA LEU A 92 2.10 6.98 8.67
C LEU A 92 2.02 8.34 9.38
N ALA A 93 0.82 8.82 9.70
CA ALA A 93 0.65 10.05 10.43
C ALA A 93 1.29 9.98 11.84
N ARG A 94 1.13 8.85 12.55
CA ARG A 94 1.78 8.64 13.85
C ARG A 94 3.31 8.60 13.77
N LEU A 95 3.84 8.17 12.64
CA LEU A 95 5.29 8.20 12.38
C LEU A 95 5.78 9.60 11.95
N GLY A 96 4.88 10.58 11.80
CA GLY A 96 5.24 11.90 11.27
C GLY A 96 5.47 11.92 9.76
N LEU A 97 5.01 10.89 9.06
CA LEU A 97 5.15 10.70 7.61
C LEU A 97 3.80 10.73 6.89
N GLY A 98 2.78 11.34 7.52
CA GLY A 98 1.45 11.48 6.92
C GLY A 98 1.46 12.31 5.64
N THR A 99 0.33 12.35 4.95
CA THR A 99 0.16 13.04 3.65
C THR A 99 0.66 14.49 3.68
N GLU A 100 0.45 15.22 4.76
CA GLU A 100 0.93 16.61 4.90
C GLU A 100 2.45 16.70 4.91
N ALA A 101 3.14 15.82 5.66
CA ALA A 101 4.59 15.78 5.71
C ALA A 101 5.18 15.38 4.33
N LEU A 102 4.56 14.42 3.66
CA LEU A 102 4.95 14.01 2.32
C LEU A 102 4.77 15.13 1.29
N ARG A 103 3.65 15.86 1.34
CA ARG A 103 3.40 17.02 0.48
C ARG A 103 4.34 18.19 0.77
N ALA A 104 4.68 18.40 2.04
CA ALA A 104 5.67 19.42 2.41
C ALA A 104 7.05 19.09 1.85
N ALA A 105 7.43 17.80 1.83
CA ALA A 105 8.69 17.35 1.25
C ALA A 105 8.69 17.42 -0.28
N ASN A 106 7.58 17.02 -0.91
CA ASN A 106 7.43 17.02 -2.37
C ASN A 106 5.95 17.27 -2.77
N PRO A 107 5.59 18.49 -3.19
CA PRO A 107 4.21 18.82 -3.58
C PRO A 107 3.68 18.04 -4.80
N ARG A 108 4.57 17.42 -5.57
CA ARG A 108 4.20 16.62 -6.76
C ARG A 108 4.06 15.13 -6.46
N LEU A 109 4.37 14.71 -5.23
CA LEU A 109 4.34 13.31 -4.84
C LEU A 109 2.91 12.78 -4.82
N VAL A 110 2.70 11.65 -5.47
CA VAL A 110 1.44 10.90 -5.38
C VAL A 110 1.55 9.92 -4.21
N HIS A 111 0.67 10.06 -3.22
CA HIS A 111 0.56 9.11 -2.11
C HIS A 111 -0.65 8.21 -2.30
N THR A 112 -0.43 6.91 -2.35
CA THR A 112 -1.47 5.89 -2.52
C THR A 112 -1.49 4.95 -1.33
N SER A 113 -2.62 4.87 -0.63
CA SER A 113 -2.85 3.94 0.48
C SER A 113 -3.81 2.82 0.06
N ILE A 114 -3.39 1.58 0.25
CA ILE A 114 -4.19 0.39 -0.05
C ILE A 114 -4.74 -0.14 1.27
N THR A 115 -6.04 -0.03 1.48
CA THR A 115 -6.71 -0.42 2.72
C THR A 115 -7.82 -1.43 2.46
N GLY A 116 -8.14 -2.25 3.47
CA GLY A 116 -9.21 -3.24 3.34
C GLY A 116 -10.63 -2.65 3.35
N TYR A 117 -10.81 -1.48 3.99
CA TYR A 117 -12.14 -0.92 4.25
C TYR A 117 -12.22 0.60 4.03
N GLY A 118 -11.22 1.19 3.39
CA GLY A 118 -11.13 2.64 3.25
C GLY A 118 -10.53 3.32 4.47
N THR A 119 -10.42 4.64 4.39
CA THR A 119 -9.90 5.50 5.47
C THR A 119 -10.98 6.01 6.40
N ASP A 120 -12.25 5.93 5.97
CA ASP A 120 -13.41 6.47 6.65
C ASP A 120 -14.48 5.40 6.90
N GLY A 121 -15.35 5.65 7.86
CA GLY A 121 -16.47 4.77 8.20
C GLY A 121 -16.16 3.78 9.32
N PRO A 122 -17.19 3.02 9.77
CA PRO A 122 -17.11 2.19 10.98
C PRO A 122 -16.15 1.01 10.86
N LEU A 123 -15.81 0.56 9.65
CA LEU A 123 -14.90 -0.55 9.40
C LEU A 123 -13.44 -0.11 9.14
N ALA A 124 -13.18 1.19 8.95
CA ALA A 124 -11.84 1.71 8.66
C ALA A 124 -10.75 1.26 9.65
N PRO A 125 -11.00 1.15 10.98
CA PRO A 125 -9.97 0.69 11.91
C PRO A 125 -9.71 -0.82 11.86
N LEU A 126 -10.56 -1.60 11.17
CA LEU A 126 -10.38 -3.06 11.10
C LEU A 126 -9.22 -3.43 10.17
N PRO A 127 -8.46 -4.48 10.52
CA PRO A 127 -7.40 -4.99 9.64
C PRO A 127 -8.02 -5.64 8.40
N GLY A 128 -7.57 -5.23 7.22
CA GLY A 128 -7.77 -5.99 5.99
C GLY A 128 -6.64 -6.99 5.85
N PHE A 129 -6.96 -8.26 5.58
CA PHE A 129 -6.00 -9.28 5.24
C PHE A 129 -6.31 -9.87 3.88
N ASP A 130 -5.27 -10.22 3.15
CA ASP A 130 -5.41 -11.11 2.00
C ASP A 130 -6.03 -12.44 2.45
N PRO A 131 -6.79 -13.14 1.59
CA PRO A 131 -7.43 -14.38 1.98
C PRO A 131 -6.37 -15.40 2.40
N SER A 132 -6.29 -15.66 3.69
CA SER A 132 -5.59 -16.84 4.20
C SER A 132 -6.37 -18.08 3.76
N PRO A 133 -5.69 -19.20 3.42
CA PRO A 133 -6.39 -20.45 3.19
C PRO A 133 -7.23 -20.78 4.42
N PRO A 134 -8.39 -21.43 4.27
CA PRO A 134 -9.37 -21.64 5.33
C PRO A 134 -8.86 -22.64 6.37
N THR A 135 -8.03 -22.20 7.29
CA THR A 135 -7.74 -22.91 8.51
C THR A 135 -8.20 -22.07 9.67
N THR A 136 -9.34 -22.48 10.24
CA THR A 136 -10.00 -21.98 11.44
C THR A 136 -10.93 -20.76 11.26
N ARG A 137 -12.20 -21.09 11.09
CA ARG A 137 -13.39 -20.39 11.59
C ARG A 137 -13.35 -18.86 11.67
N SER A 138 -13.60 -18.22 10.56
CA SER A 138 -14.44 -17.05 10.53
C SER A 138 -15.42 -17.20 9.38
N PRO A 139 -16.71 -17.01 9.59
CA PRO A 139 -17.68 -17.16 8.51
C PRO A 139 -17.51 -15.98 7.56
N THR A 140 -17.24 -16.31 6.31
CA THR A 140 -17.51 -15.46 5.16
C THR A 140 -16.64 -14.23 4.98
N SER A 141 -15.64 -14.32 4.12
CA SER A 141 -15.45 -13.29 3.11
C SER A 141 -14.44 -13.78 2.06
N TYR A 142 -14.95 -14.32 0.99
CA TYR A 142 -14.20 -14.33 -0.26
C TYR A 142 -14.14 -12.89 -0.74
N GLN A 143 -12.98 -12.26 -0.61
CA GLN A 143 -12.76 -10.94 -1.19
C GLN A 143 -12.53 -11.12 -2.68
N THR A 144 -13.56 -10.89 -3.45
CA THR A 144 -13.42 -10.67 -4.89
C THR A 144 -12.79 -9.29 -5.07
N PHE A 145 -11.65 -9.23 -5.75
CA PHE A 145 -11.05 -7.96 -6.17
C PHE A 145 -12.04 -7.26 -7.12
N GLY A 146 -12.83 -6.35 -6.57
CA GLY A 146 -13.66 -5.45 -7.36
C GLY A 146 -12.87 -4.17 -7.66
N TYR A 147 -12.65 -3.88 -8.92
CA TYR A 147 -12.27 -2.55 -9.36
C TYR A 147 -13.42 -1.61 -8.98
N ALA A 148 -13.20 -0.75 -8.01
CA ALA A 148 -14.12 0.36 -7.76
C ALA A 148 -13.51 1.59 -8.43
N ASP A 149 -14.10 1.98 -9.56
CA ASP A 149 -13.86 3.29 -10.14
C ASP A 149 -14.22 4.36 -9.10
N SER A 150 -13.22 5.10 -8.63
CA SER A 150 -13.43 6.30 -7.85
C SER A 150 -13.81 7.46 -8.77
N CYS A 151 -14.89 7.29 -9.53
CA CYS A 151 -15.62 8.39 -10.14
C CYS A 151 -16.91 8.54 -9.34
N SER A 152 -16.99 9.65 -8.60
CA SER A 152 -18.13 10.07 -7.80
C SER A 152 -19.44 9.97 -8.59
N MET A 153 -20.20 8.88 -8.39
CA MET A 153 -21.64 8.86 -8.60
C MET A 153 -22.26 8.05 -7.46
N ALA A 154 -22.85 8.77 -6.52
CA ALA A 154 -23.70 8.20 -5.50
C ALA A 154 -24.89 7.52 -6.18
N SER A 155 -24.88 6.18 -6.23
CA SER A 155 -26.08 5.39 -6.50
C SER A 155 -26.55 4.77 -5.20
N PRO A 156 -27.84 4.85 -4.85
CA PRO A 156 -28.35 4.27 -3.64
C PRO A 156 -28.26 2.75 -3.68
N THR A 157 -27.59 2.15 -2.71
CA THR A 157 -27.46 0.72 -2.53
C THR A 157 -28.84 0.13 -2.18
N PRO A 158 -29.32 -0.90 -2.88
CA PRO A 158 -30.58 -1.55 -2.49
C PRO A 158 -30.41 -2.31 -1.16
N PRO A 159 -31.43 -2.36 -0.32
CA PRO A 159 -31.37 -3.07 0.95
C PRO A 159 -31.26 -4.57 0.71
N GLY A 160 -30.17 -5.19 1.22
CA GLY A 160 -29.95 -6.64 1.15
C GLY A 160 -28.64 -7.09 0.48
N ALA A 161 -27.82 -6.21 -0.02
CA ALA A 161 -26.50 -6.58 -0.55
C ALA A 161 -25.51 -6.77 0.60
N SER A 162 -25.02 -8.00 0.78
CA SER A 162 -23.88 -8.28 1.65
C SER A 162 -22.66 -7.47 1.18
N ALA A 163 -22.00 -6.81 2.12
CA ALA A 163 -20.85 -5.97 1.86
C ALA A 163 -19.77 -6.73 1.10
N VAL A 164 -19.58 -6.41 -0.17
CA VAL A 164 -18.43 -6.83 -0.97
C VAL A 164 -17.27 -5.96 -0.52
N ASN A 165 -16.25 -6.58 0.09
CA ASN A 165 -15.04 -5.86 0.49
C ASN A 165 -14.22 -5.50 -0.76
N ALA A 166 -14.40 -4.31 -1.27
CA ALA A 166 -13.52 -3.73 -2.27
C ALA A 166 -12.29 -3.13 -1.57
N ALA A 167 -11.09 -3.44 -2.04
CA ALA A 167 -9.91 -2.69 -1.64
C ALA A 167 -10.09 -1.25 -2.10
N THR A 168 -10.07 -0.31 -1.18
CA THR A 168 -10.24 1.11 -1.51
C THR A 168 -8.87 1.73 -1.75
N PHE A 169 -8.66 2.27 -2.93
CA PHE A 169 -7.49 3.08 -3.25
C PHE A 169 -7.84 4.53 -2.97
N SER A 170 -7.10 5.16 -2.08
CA SER A 170 -7.17 6.60 -1.85
C SER A 170 -5.92 7.23 -2.46
N VAL A 171 -6.12 8.08 -3.46
CA VAL A 171 -5.07 8.92 -4.04
C VAL A 171 -5.29 10.33 -3.52
N VAL A 172 -4.28 10.89 -2.89
CA VAL A 172 -4.34 12.24 -2.28
C VAL A 172 -3.28 13.13 -2.91
#